data_d9855d54d587932d6237a1a2a6ad7322
#
_entry.id   d9855d54d587932d6237a1a2a6ad7322
#
_cell.length_a   1.000
_cell.length_b   1.000
_cell.length_c   1.000
_cell.angle_alpha   90.00
_cell.angle_beta   90.00
_cell.angle_gamma   90.00
#
_symmetry.space_group_name_H-M   'P 1'
#
loop_
_entity.id
_entity.type
_entity.pdbx_description
1 polymer ?
#
loop_
_entity_poly.entity_id
_entity_poly.type
_entity_poly.pdbx_seq_one_letter_code
_entity_poly.pdbx_strand_id
1 'polypeptide(L)'
;MEARYLAAAIVALLILMTPLAGQLPSGTYNGHSDDLAAKPAWDALHETIAAARDGSGCKDIVAVGQATRGNCSLLLKVRDPSRPGYQVLCTIPAGYEYTYRHPWTGLPMHFTVEHRFIGTTSAGDVPPNITKPGMLLTDAGLAYGDADTLSMRVNPTRHAWDDFDWMRYAAQSAGTLDEAVQLLTEDAVGRLHCTAVPENIFVASPWSGAIVEADAYSYRVQHVDSVAVQSNYPKLLWQQHLMYPLLVARSFNTTFQGSVAAGDIVRLGGLGGIRIIDTGNDAVTVRAMPLGTPRIIPEGSGAPAGSYYVMVHDASAGTASLSMRYKYHAWETLLMERITARQNDITIHDMFTWSRLHAGDLHGLRGMCQGGYEAATVYRLQQRHPATMSSLWYAPNQCSAIYVPVHIADRDIYDPYETGEAHRVARQLLQRYGHGNLSQMYAGPEQRYAGRVQAAERRALHLLDMGQPGEAVDLLTLTDMEIQMEALAVMQLWLNLSYLPGEVAAALEPEIVDIWTHNYSQELSEARRLVAGMLERHPGCAARLRAIQALLHVLGRSG
;
A
#
# COMPACT_ATOMS: atom_id res chain seq x y z
N MET A 1 -25.78 32.33 -12.25
CA MET A 1 -25.83 33.05 -10.95
C MET A 1 -25.36 32.15 -9.81
N GLU A 2 -25.77 30.88 -9.73
CA GLU A 2 -25.44 29.94 -8.65
C GLU A 2 -23.93 29.63 -8.47
N ALA A 3 -23.15 29.50 -9.54
CA ALA A 3 -21.71 29.19 -9.44
C ALA A 3 -20.89 30.30 -8.76
N ARG A 4 -21.31 31.57 -8.91
CA ARG A 4 -20.67 32.71 -8.21
C ARG A 4 -20.98 32.75 -6.73
N TYR A 5 -22.20 32.35 -6.34
CA TYR A 5 -22.58 32.25 -4.93
C TYR A 5 -21.93 31.04 -4.24
N LEU A 6 -21.75 29.92 -4.94
CA LEU A 6 -21.07 28.76 -4.41
C LEU A 6 -19.56 29.03 -4.23
N ALA A 7 -18.92 29.66 -5.21
CA ALA A 7 -17.53 30.10 -5.09
C ALA A 7 -17.39 31.14 -3.96
N ALA A 8 -18.32 32.09 -3.83
CA ALA A 8 -18.34 33.07 -2.76
C ALA A 8 -18.60 32.41 -1.39
N ALA A 9 -19.45 31.40 -1.31
CA ALA A 9 -19.71 30.65 -0.07
C ALA A 9 -18.48 29.81 0.34
N ILE A 10 -17.78 29.19 -0.60
CA ILE A 10 -16.53 28.47 -0.34
C ILE A 10 -15.42 29.45 0.09
N VAL A 11 -15.31 30.59 -0.58
CA VAL A 11 -14.35 31.64 -0.22
C VAL A 11 -14.71 32.28 1.13
N ALA A 12 -15.98 32.51 1.43
CA ALA A 12 -16.43 33.02 2.72
C ALA A 12 -16.21 32.00 3.86
N LEU A 13 -16.41 30.70 3.59
CA LEU A 13 -16.08 29.62 4.53
C LEU A 13 -14.58 29.54 4.78
N LEU A 14 -13.76 29.71 3.74
CA LEU A 14 -12.31 29.78 3.81
C LEU A 14 -11.82 31.02 4.57
N ILE A 15 -12.47 32.18 4.39
CA ILE A 15 -12.18 33.44 5.10
C ILE A 15 -12.59 33.36 6.57
N LEU A 16 -13.72 32.71 6.89
CA LEU A 16 -14.17 32.50 8.27
C LEU A 16 -13.27 31.51 9.04
N MET A 17 -12.50 30.67 8.33
CA MET A 17 -11.53 29.73 8.91
C MET A 17 -10.12 30.31 9.07
N THR A 18 -9.81 31.45 8.45
CA THR A 18 -8.52 32.14 8.55
C THR A 18 -8.15 32.74 9.94
N PRO A 19 -9.07 33.10 10.85
CA PRO A 19 -8.68 33.62 12.17
C PRO A 19 -8.00 32.62 13.09
N LEU A 20 -8.10 31.30 12.82
CA LEU A 20 -7.42 30.26 13.59
C LEU A 20 -5.98 29.96 13.09
N ALA A 21 -5.61 30.49 11.92
CA ALA A 21 -4.29 30.30 11.32
C ALA A 21 -3.33 31.51 11.52
N GLY A 22 -3.77 32.54 12.25
CA GLY A 22 -3.02 33.74 12.49
C GLY A 22 -1.95 33.58 13.54
N GLN A 23 -0.71 33.57 13.10
CA GLN A 23 0.60 33.64 13.73
C GLN A 23 1.44 32.35 13.66
N LEU A 24 1.90 32.05 12.46
CA LEU A 24 3.08 31.19 12.27
C LEU A 24 4.25 32.08 11.80
N PRO A 25 5.42 32.01 12.46
CA PRO A 25 6.59 32.74 12.00
C PRO A 25 7.12 32.11 10.70
N SER A 26 7.42 32.96 9.72
CA SER A 26 8.11 32.60 8.48
C SER A 26 9.54 32.18 8.78
N GLY A 27 9.84 30.90 8.79
CA GLY A 27 11.18 30.34 8.90
C GLY A 27 11.58 29.62 7.61
N THR A 28 12.75 29.89 7.09
CA THR A 28 13.35 29.23 5.93
C THR A 28 13.66 27.77 6.22
N TYR A 29 13.21 26.90 5.33
CA TYR A 29 13.33 25.45 5.38
C TYR A 29 14.78 25.01 5.07
N ASN A 30 15.48 24.46 6.06
CA ASN A 30 16.74 23.73 5.89
C ASN A 30 16.48 22.25 6.10
N GLY A 31 16.65 21.48 5.04
CA GLY A 31 16.19 20.11 4.86
C GLY A 31 16.82 19.05 5.77
N HIS A 32 16.49 19.05 7.05
CA HIS A 32 16.60 17.90 7.93
C HIS A 32 15.20 17.41 8.28
N SER A 33 15.01 16.08 8.40
CA SER A 33 13.76 15.40 8.71
C SER A 33 13.07 15.86 10.01
N ASP A 34 13.73 16.69 10.79
CA ASP A 34 13.22 17.26 12.04
C ASP A 34 12.29 18.47 11.86
N ASP A 35 12.17 19.01 10.64
CA ASP A 35 11.41 20.23 10.35
C ASP A 35 10.09 19.95 9.57
N LEU A 36 9.41 18.83 9.85
CA LEU A 36 8.02 18.72 9.45
C LEU A 36 7.18 19.66 10.34
N ALA A 37 7.22 20.96 9.99
CA ALA A 37 6.21 21.89 10.45
C ALA A 37 4.84 21.27 10.13
N ALA A 38 3.90 21.33 11.06
CA ALA A 38 2.51 20.94 10.82
C ALA A 38 2.12 21.51 9.45
N LYS A 39 1.77 20.64 8.50
CA LYS A 39 1.35 21.09 7.16
C LYS A 39 0.26 22.14 7.36
N PRO A 40 0.36 23.34 6.77
CA PRO A 40 -0.72 24.30 6.88
C PRO A 40 -2.02 23.61 6.50
N ALA A 41 -3.10 23.86 7.21
CA ALA A 41 -4.42 23.27 6.93
C ALA A 41 -4.83 23.42 5.45
N TRP A 42 -4.27 24.42 4.77
CA TRP A 42 -4.42 24.67 3.34
C TRP A 42 -3.68 23.64 2.47
N ASP A 43 -2.49 23.22 2.84
CA ASP A 43 -1.73 22.19 2.09
C ASP A 43 -2.37 20.82 2.28
N ALA A 44 -2.84 20.50 3.47
CA ALA A 44 -3.65 19.30 3.73
C ALA A 44 -4.95 19.31 2.91
N LEU A 45 -5.62 20.46 2.78
CA LEU A 45 -6.80 20.60 1.93
C LEU A 45 -6.45 20.45 0.45
N HIS A 46 -5.33 21.02 -0.01
CA HIS A 46 -4.83 20.88 -1.39
C HIS A 46 -4.46 19.44 -1.71
N GLU A 47 -3.75 18.76 -0.83
CA GLU A 47 -3.41 17.33 -0.99
C GLU A 47 -4.64 16.45 -0.98
N THR A 48 -5.62 16.75 -0.14
CA THR A 48 -6.89 16.01 -0.13
C THR A 48 -7.71 16.23 -1.38
N ILE A 49 -7.75 17.47 -1.90
CA ILE A 49 -8.41 17.77 -3.18
C ILE A 49 -7.63 17.07 -4.31
N ALA A 50 -6.31 17.02 -4.26
CA ALA A 50 -5.48 16.29 -5.21
C ALA A 50 -5.68 14.78 -5.09
N ALA A 51 -5.60 14.20 -3.90
CA ALA A 51 -5.88 12.78 -3.66
C ALA A 51 -7.32 12.39 -4.06
N ALA A 52 -8.29 13.28 -3.82
CA ALA A 52 -9.66 13.10 -4.30
C ALA A 52 -9.77 13.18 -5.84
N ARG A 53 -8.84 13.88 -6.52
CA ARG A 53 -8.80 14.00 -7.99
C ARG A 53 -8.03 12.85 -8.64
N ASP A 54 -6.87 12.48 -8.14
CA ASP A 54 -5.88 11.68 -8.88
C ASP A 54 -5.77 10.23 -8.39
N GLY A 55 -6.47 9.85 -7.32
CA GLY A 55 -6.55 8.47 -6.87
C GLY A 55 -5.26 7.91 -6.25
N SER A 56 -4.24 8.74 -5.96
CA SER A 56 -3.06 8.36 -5.18
C SER A 56 -3.43 8.08 -3.72
N GLY A 57 -2.60 7.31 -3.02
CA GLY A 57 -2.73 7.05 -1.59
C GLY A 57 -2.65 5.56 -1.21
N CYS A 58 -2.58 5.30 0.07
CA CYS A 58 -2.43 3.99 0.68
C CYS A 58 -3.66 3.10 0.49
N LYS A 59 -3.47 1.77 0.50
CA LYS A 59 -4.53 0.77 0.34
C LYS A 59 -4.20 -0.44 1.19
N ASP A 60 -5.16 -0.91 1.98
CA ASP A 60 -4.97 -1.99 2.92
C ASP A 60 -6.06 -3.04 2.80
N ILE A 61 -5.67 -4.32 2.89
CA ILE A 61 -6.56 -5.48 2.97
C ILE A 61 -6.14 -6.31 4.18
N VAL A 62 -7.07 -6.53 5.08
CA VAL A 62 -6.89 -7.41 6.25
C VAL A 62 -7.72 -8.66 6.05
N ALA A 63 -7.12 -9.84 6.21
CA ALA A 63 -7.83 -11.13 6.20
C ALA A 63 -7.35 -11.96 7.40
N VAL A 64 -8.26 -12.30 8.31
CA VAL A 64 -7.94 -12.94 9.59
C VAL A 64 -8.83 -14.14 9.86
N GLY A 65 -8.44 -14.93 10.83
CA GLY A 65 -9.22 -16.06 11.31
C GLY A 65 -9.44 -17.11 10.22
N GLN A 66 -10.69 -17.50 10.03
CA GLN A 66 -11.08 -18.52 9.05
C GLN A 66 -11.10 -18.01 7.59
N ALA A 67 -10.89 -16.71 7.35
CA ALA A 67 -10.88 -16.19 6.00
C ALA A 67 -9.66 -16.68 5.18
N THR A 68 -8.58 -17.05 5.85
CA THR A 68 -7.31 -17.44 5.25
C THR A 68 -7.09 -18.95 5.26
N ARG A 69 -6.24 -19.42 4.35
CA ARG A 69 -5.74 -20.80 4.38
C ARG A 69 -4.55 -20.90 5.36
N GLY A 70 -4.58 -21.89 6.24
CA GLY A 70 -3.37 -22.34 6.96
C GLY A 70 -3.09 -21.70 8.31
N ASN A 71 -4.12 -21.38 9.12
CA ASN A 71 -3.97 -20.89 10.51
C ASN A 71 -3.05 -19.68 10.64
N CYS A 72 -3.23 -18.70 9.78
CA CYS A 72 -2.50 -17.43 9.82
C CYS A 72 -3.45 -16.26 9.54
N SER A 73 -3.03 -15.06 9.84
CA SER A 73 -3.67 -13.84 9.35
C SER A 73 -2.81 -13.19 8.28
N LEU A 74 -3.44 -12.44 7.38
CA LEU A 74 -2.77 -11.71 6.31
C LEU A 74 -3.15 -10.23 6.38
N LEU A 75 -2.16 -9.35 6.25
CA LEU A 75 -2.34 -7.93 6.02
C LEU A 75 -1.57 -7.54 4.77
N LEU A 76 -2.25 -7.06 3.74
CA LEU A 76 -1.64 -6.40 2.59
C LEU A 76 -1.67 -4.89 2.83
N LYS A 77 -0.52 -4.26 2.74
CA LYS A 77 -0.36 -2.81 2.69
C LYS A 77 0.31 -2.40 1.38
N VAL A 78 -0.34 -1.54 0.62
CA VAL A 78 0.29 -0.80 -0.49
C VAL A 78 0.55 0.61 -0.01
N ARG A 79 1.81 0.97 0.13
CA ARG A 79 2.28 2.29 0.53
C ARG A 79 2.51 3.15 -0.70
N ASP A 80 1.81 4.27 -0.78
CA ASP A 80 2.02 5.30 -1.80
C ASP A 80 2.59 6.56 -1.12
N PRO A 81 3.92 6.71 -1.08
CA PRO A 81 4.54 7.80 -0.33
C PRO A 81 4.24 9.15 -0.97
N SER A 82 3.92 10.14 -0.14
CA SER A 82 3.64 11.51 -0.55
C SER A 82 4.85 12.22 -1.18
N ARG A 83 6.05 11.68 -1.00
CA ARG A 83 7.31 12.22 -1.53
C ARG A 83 8.12 11.16 -2.27
N PRO A 84 8.82 11.52 -3.36
CA PRO A 84 9.72 10.61 -4.04
C PRO A 84 10.83 10.12 -3.10
N GLY A 85 11.09 8.82 -3.12
CA GLY A 85 12.16 8.21 -2.33
C GLY A 85 12.19 6.69 -2.53
N TYR A 86 13.38 6.09 -2.47
CA TYR A 86 13.49 4.64 -2.50
C TYR A 86 12.90 4.08 -1.21
N GLN A 87 12.05 3.06 -1.35
CA GLN A 87 11.51 2.31 -0.23
C GLN A 87 12.49 1.22 0.14
N VAL A 88 12.75 1.08 1.44
CA VAL A 88 13.74 0.14 1.99
C VAL A 88 13.17 -0.60 3.18
N LEU A 89 13.70 -1.78 3.44
CA LEU A 89 13.47 -2.51 4.68
C LEU A 89 14.44 -1.98 5.75
N CYS A 90 14.00 -1.99 6.99
CA CYS A 90 14.82 -1.61 8.13
C CYS A 90 14.41 -2.42 9.37
N THR A 91 15.41 -2.98 10.06
CA THR A 91 15.21 -3.71 11.32
C THR A 91 15.59 -2.85 12.50
N ILE A 92 14.72 -2.78 13.51
CA ILE A 92 15.00 -2.17 14.81
C ILE A 92 14.97 -3.26 15.88
N PRO A 93 16.08 -3.50 16.59
CA PRO A 93 16.15 -4.55 17.61
C PRO A 93 15.40 -4.15 18.88
N ALA A 94 14.95 -5.16 19.64
CA ALA A 94 14.55 -4.96 21.02
C ALA A 94 15.73 -4.40 21.83
N GLY A 95 15.44 -3.54 22.80
CA GLY A 95 16.46 -2.81 23.58
C GLY A 95 17.04 -1.59 22.91
N TYR A 96 16.62 -1.24 21.68
CA TYR A 96 17.06 0.02 21.02
C TYR A 96 16.50 1.22 21.78
N GLU A 97 17.36 2.10 22.24
CA GLU A 97 17.00 3.30 22.99
C GLU A 97 17.07 4.53 22.09
N TYR A 98 16.07 5.40 22.19
CA TYR A 98 16.05 6.66 21.47
C TYR A 98 15.26 7.72 22.26
N THR A 99 15.51 8.98 21.92
CA THR A 99 14.78 10.13 22.48
C THR A 99 13.99 10.79 21.37
N TYR A 100 12.70 11.02 21.64
CA TYR A 100 11.83 11.78 20.77
C TYR A 100 11.14 12.89 21.55
N ARG A 101 10.27 13.67 20.92
CA ARG A 101 9.63 14.82 21.56
C ARG A 101 8.16 14.55 21.91
N HIS A 102 7.74 15.07 23.03
CA HIS A 102 6.32 15.11 23.41
C HIS A 102 5.54 15.96 22.40
N PRO A 103 4.40 15.47 21.86
CA PRO A 103 3.72 16.09 20.70
C PRO A 103 3.13 17.48 20.95
N TRP A 104 3.00 17.91 22.22
CA TRP A 104 2.52 19.25 22.56
C TRP A 104 3.63 20.15 23.07
N THR A 105 4.41 19.68 24.02
CA THR A 105 5.37 20.52 24.74
C THR A 105 6.74 20.56 24.08
N GLY A 106 7.04 19.60 23.21
CA GLY A 106 8.37 19.42 22.62
C GLY A 106 9.43 18.92 23.61
N LEU A 107 9.06 18.63 24.87
CA LEU A 107 9.99 18.08 25.87
C LEU A 107 10.45 16.67 25.45
N PRO A 108 11.69 16.30 25.81
CA PRO A 108 12.20 14.97 25.51
C PRO A 108 11.34 13.86 26.16
N MET A 109 11.06 12.84 25.38
CA MET A 109 10.51 11.56 25.81
C MET A 109 11.53 10.48 25.48
N HIS A 110 11.86 9.62 26.45
CA HIS A 110 12.79 8.53 26.28
C HIS A 110 12.01 7.23 26.03
N PHE A 111 12.45 6.48 25.05
CA PHE A 111 11.83 5.23 24.65
C PHE A 111 12.87 4.11 24.60
N THR A 112 12.45 2.93 24.99
CA THR A 112 13.15 1.68 24.75
C THR A 112 12.22 0.78 23.94
N VAL A 113 12.69 0.26 22.83
CA VAL A 113 11.93 -0.67 21.99
C VAL A 113 11.84 -2.00 22.73
N GLU A 114 10.66 -2.41 23.12
CA GLU A 114 10.42 -3.67 23.80
C GLU A 114 10.31 -4.84 22.81
N HIS A 115 9.64 -4.59 21.69
CA HIS A 115 9.43 -5.55 20.62
C HIS A 115 10.26 -5.19 19.40
N ARG A 116 11.17 -6.08 18.98
CA ARG A 116 11.86 -5.95 17.70
C ARG A 116 10.84 -5.78 16.59
N PHE A 117 11.13 -4.92 15.61
CA PHE A 117 10.30 -4.83 14.42
C PHE A 117 11.12 -4.68 13.14
N ILE A 118 10.52 -5.12 12.02
CA ILE A 118 10.99 -4.87 10.67
C ILE A 118 9.96 -3.99 9.98
N GLY A 119 10.41 -2.84 9.48
CA GLY A 119 9.54 -1.87 8.82
C GLY A 119 9.97 -1.58 7.40
N THR A 120 9.01 -1.12 6.58
CA THR A 120 9.29 -0.50 5.29
C THR A 120 9.24 1.01 5.45
N THR A 121 10.30 1.68 5.07
CA THR A 121 10.46 3.12 5.20
C THR A 121 11.10 3.72 3.95
N SER A 122 11.24 5.03 3.91
CA SER A 122 12.03 5.70 2.86
C SER A 122 13.51 5.66 3.19
N ALA A 123 14.36 5.48 2.20
CA ALA A 123 15.81 5.57 2.39
C ALA A 123 16.17 6.94 2.98
N GLY A 124 16.93 6.95 4.08
CA GLY A 124 17.24 8.14 4.88
C GLY A 124 16.46 8.25 6.19
N ASP A 125 15.32 7.57 6.32
CA ASP A 125 14.54 7.47 7.56
C ASP A 125 14.89 6.19 8.36
N VAL A 126 16.15 5.77 8.30
CA VAL A 126 16.72 4.59 8.98
C VAL A 126 17.71 4.99 10.07
N PRO A 127 18.11 4.11 11.00
CA PRO A 127 19.14 4.41 11.98
C PRO A 127 20.43 4.99 11.36
N PRO A 128 21.15 5.92 12.01
CA PRO A 128 20.95 6.40 13.39
C PRO A 128 19.81 7.41 13.54
N ASN A 129 19.16 7.80 12.46
CA ASN A 129 17.93 8.58 12.51
C ASN A 129 16.79 7.73 13.11
N ILE A 130 15.75 8.37 13.59
CA ILE A 130 14.58 7.66 14.08
C ILE A 130 13.86 7.03 12.89
N THR A 131 13.76 5.71 12.88
CA THR A 131 13.05 4.99 11.83
C THR A 131 11.57 5.36 11.84
N LYS A 132 11.06 5.76 10.68
CA LYS A 132 9.66 6.11 10.44
C LYS A 132 9.02 5.10 9.49
N PRO A 133 8.62 3.93 9.98
CA PRO A 133 8.05 2.90 9.12
C PRO A 133 6.60 3.23 8.78
N GLY A 134 6.27 3.23 7.48
CA GLY A 134 4.88 3.35 7.00
C GLY A 134 4.11 2.03 7.02
N MET A 135 4.77 0.94 7.37
CA MET A 135 4.22 -0.40 7.55
C MET A 135 5.27 -1.26 8.24
N LEU A 136 4.87 -2.12 9.19
CA LEU A 136 5.83 -2.89 9.99
C LEU A 136 5.25 -4.20 10.55
N LEU A 137 6.16 -5.11 10.93
CA LEU A 137 5.91 -6.37 11.64
C LEU A 137 6.74 -6.40 12.91
N THR A 138 6.13 -6.80 14.03
CA THR A 138 6.82 -6.94 15.33
C THR A 138 7.03 -8.41 15.71
N ASP A 139 7.97 -8.68 16.62
CA ASP A 139 8.19 -10.01 17.20
C ASP A 139 7.07 -10.43 18.19
N ALA A 140 6.19 -9.51 18.58
CA ALA A 140 4.92 -9.85 19.21
C ALA A 140 3.94 -10.53 18.23
N GLY A 141 4.26 -10.61 16.93
CA GLY A 141 3.39 -11.14 15.88
C GLY A 141 2.31 -10.17 15.45
N LEU A 142 2.51 -8.87 15.63
CA LEU A 142 1.60 -7.82 15.19
C LEU A 142 2.12 -7.17 13.91
N ALA A 143 1.24 -6.97 12.93
CA ALA A 143 1.52 -6.20 11.73
C ALA A 143 0.70 -4.91 11.70
N TYR A 144 1.30 -3.85 11.18
CA TYR A 144 0.69 -2.53 11.11
C TYR A 144 0.77 -1.96 9.69
N GLY A 145 -0.28 -1.25 9.30
CA GLY A 145 -0.36 -0.44 8.10
C GLY A 145 -1.13 0.85 8.40
N ASP A 146 -1.07 1.81 7.50
CA ASP A 146 -1.70 3.12 7.66
C ASP A 146 -2.35 3.62 6.37
N ALA A 147 -3.25 4.56 6.48
CA ALA A 147 -3.78 5.31 5.35
C ALA A 147 -4.27 6.68 5.81
N ASP A 148 -3.56 7.72 5.39
CA ASP A 148 -3.91 9.11 5.69
C ASP A 148 -5.37 9.40 5.36
N THR A 149 -6.07 10.05 6.27
CA THR A 149 -7.43 10.54 6.02
C THR A 149 -7.47 12.07 6.05
N LEU A 150 -8.64 12.65 5.94
CA LEU A 150 -8.82 14.10 6.05
C LEU A 150 -9.55 14.45 7.34
N SER A 151 -8.95 15.28 8.19
CA SER A 151 -9.62 15.99 9.28
C SER A 151 -9.00 17.36 9.49
N MET A 152 -9.81 18.31 9.97
CA MET A 152 -9.32 19.60 10.46
C MET A 152 -8.99 19.57 11.95
N ARG A 153 -9.21 18.44 12.62
CA ARG A 153 -9.02 18.23 14.05
C ARG A 153 -7.67 17.57 14.31
N VAL A 154 -6.59 18.29 13.99
CA VAL A 154 -5.22 17.83 14.15
C VAL A 154 -4.50 18.58 15.26
N ASN A 155 -3.43 18.03 15.77
CA ASN A 155 -2.54 18.74 16.68
C ASN A 155 -1.81 19.84 15.91
N PRO A 156 -2.02 21.12 16.24
CA PRO A 156 -1.47 22.23 15.48
C PRO A 156 -0.03 22.59 15.85
N THR A 157 0.60 21.85 16.78
CA THR A 157 1.96 22.20 17.23
C THR A 157 3.01 21.69 16.23
N ARG A 158 4.16 22.35 16.18
CA ARG A 158 5.31 21.89 15.41
C ARG A 158 5.95 20.60 15.96
N HIS A 159 5.48 20.11 17.08
CA HIS A 159 5.97 18.91 17.75
C HIS A 159 5.03 17.73 17.56
N ALA A 160 3.89 17.95 16.89
CA ALA A 160 2.92 16.89 16.60
C ALA A 160 3.60 15.74 15.85
N TRP A 161 3.19 14.53 16.19
CA TRP A 161 3.69 13.35 15.54
C TRP A 161 3.05 13.18 14.16
N ASP A 162 3.80 12.63 13.21
CA ASP A 162 3.20 12.11 11.99
C ASP A 162 2.61 10.69 12.23
N ASP A 163 2.01 10.14 11.21
CA ASP A 163 1.45 8.78 11.15
C ASP A 163 2.46 7.72 11.58
N PHE A 164 3.70 7.82 11.10
CA PHE A 164 4.76 6.85 11.38
C PHE A 164 5.25 6.88 12.83
N ASP A 165 5.38 8.06 13.42
CA ASP A 165 5.74 8.21 14.82
C ASP A 165 4.64 7.65 15.72
N TRP A 166 3.38 7.91 15.37
CA TRP A 166 2.23 7.40 16.10
C TRP A 166 2.13 5.88 16.02
N MET A 167 2.22 5.30 14.82
CA MET A 167 2.19 3.85 14.64
C MET A 167 3.35 3.14 15.35
N ARG A 168 4.58 3.70 15.23
CA ARG A 168 5.75 3.16 15.93
C ARG A 168 5.59 3.19 17.45
N TYR A 169 4.98 4.25 18.00
CA TYR A 169 4.73 4.37 19.44
C TYR A 169 3.97 3.16 20.00
N ALA A 170 2.97 2.68 19.30
CA ALA A 170 2.25 1.47 19.70
C ALA A 170 3.06 0.20 19.39
N ALA A 171 3.63 0.10 18.19
CA ALA A 171 4.26 -1.13 17.71
C ALA A 171 5.50 -1.55 18.52
N GLN A 172 6.25 -0.58 19.04
CA GLN A 172 7.46 -0.85 19.81
C GLN A 172 7.21 -1.46 21.19
N SER A 173 5.98 -1.34 21.75
CA SER A 173 5.67 -1.74 23.12
C SER A 173 4.48 -2.70 23.25
N ALA A 174 3.61 -2.80 22.22
CA ALA A 174 2.44 -3.65 22.29
C ALA A 174 2.78 -5.13 22.09
N GLY A 175 2.49 -5.97 23.07
CA GLY A 175 2.59 -7.43 22.97
C GLY A 175 1.32 -8.11 22.47
N THR A 176 0.18 -7.39 22.44
CA THR A 176 -1.12 -7.92 22.03
C THR A 176 -1.88 -6.90 21.16
N LEU A 177 -2.89 -7.39 20.41
CA LEU A 177 -3.76 -6.51 19.62
C LEU A 177 -4.48 -5.48 20.49
N ASP A 178 -4.97 -5.89 21.68
CA ASP A 178 -5.70 -4.99 22.59
C ASP A 178 -4.79 -3.89 23.13
N GLU A 179 -3.55 -4.22 23.52
CA GLU A 179 -2.55 -3.23 23.91
C GLU A 179 -2.20 -2.28 22.77
N ALA A 180 -2.06 -2.79 21.54
CA ALA A 180 -1.82 -1.96 20.37
C ALA A 180 -2.97 -0.96 20.14
N VAL A 181 -4.21 -1.43 20.20
CA VAL A 181 -5.40 -0.57 20.09
C VAL A 181 -5.45 0.47 21.21
N GLN A 182 -5.18 0.08 22.46
CA GLN A 182 -5.14 1.00 23.59
C GLN A 182 -4.09 2.09 23.42
N LEU A 183 -2.86 1.73 23.02
CA LEU A 183 -1.78 2.69 22.78
C LEU A 183 -2.09 3.63 21.62
N LEU A 184 -2.71 3.13 20.54
CA LEU A 184 -3.11 3.94 19.40
C LEU A 184 -4.28 4.88 19.70
N THR A 185 -5.15 4.56 20.65
CA THR A 185 -6.39 5.28 20.93
C THR A 185 -6.35 6.07 22.23
N GLU A 186 -6.52 5.39 23.37
CA GLU A 186 -6.63 6.05 24.68
C GLU A 186 -5.36 6.83 25.03
N ASP A 187 -4.21 6.31 24.66
CA ASP A 187 -2.94 6.93 24.99
C ASP A 187 -2.55 7.99 23.95
N ALA A 188 -2.38 7.60 22.70
CA ALA A 188 -1.89 8.53 21.65
C ALA A 188 -2.91 9.62 21.31
N VAL A 189 -4.20 9.27 21.15
CA VAL A 189 -5.26 10.24 20.86
C VAL A 189 -5.83 10.83 22.14
N GLY A 190 -6.30 9.98 23.07
CA GLY A 190 -7.03 10.45 24.27
C GLY A 190 -6.17 11.25 25.23
N ARG A 191 -4.93 10.84 25.49
CA ARG A 191 -4.01 11.49 26.42
C ARG A 191 -3.03 12.46 25.76
N LEU A 192 -2.45 12.06 24.64
CA LEU A 192 -1.38 12.84 23.99
C LEU A 192 -1.88 13.77 22.90
N HIS A 193 -3.06 13.55 22.31
CA HIS A 193 -3.55 14.27 21.13
C HIS A 193 -2.45 14.40 20.07
N CYS A 194 -1.80 13.28 19.76
CA CYS A 194 -0.44 13.28 19.24
C CYS A 194 -0.31 13.76 17.80
N THR A 195 -1.31 13.49 16.96
CA THR A 195 -1.08 13.49 15.51
C THR A 195 -1.35 14.82 14.81
N ALA A 196 -0.48 15.16 13.85
CA ALA A 196 -0.69 16.19 12.85
C ALA A 196 -1.46 15.69 11.62
N VAL A 197 -1.59 14.36 11.45
CA VAL A 197 -2.22 13.70 10.30
C VAL A 197 -3.31 12.76 10.80
N PRO A 198 -4.56 12.89 10.36
CA PRO A 198 -5.61 11.93 10.69
C PRO A 198 -5.40 10.64 9.91
N GLU A 199 -5.68 9.51 10.54
CA GLU A 199 -5.32 8.19 10.02
C GLU A 199 -6.41 7.13 10.14
N ASN A 200 -6.33 6.16 9.24
CA ASN A 200 -6.80 4.80 9.44
C ASN A 200 -5.57 3.93 9.70
N ILE A 201 -5.38 3.44 10.92
CA ILE A 201 -4.30 2.51 11.26
C ILE A 201 -4.87 1.11 11.33
N PHE A 202 -4.25 0.19 10.57
CA PHE A 202 -4.60 -1.23 10.52
C PHE A 202 -3.65 -2.00 11.42
N VAL A 203 -4.20 -2.82 12.29
CA VAL A 203 -3.42 -3.74 13.11
C VAL A 203 -3.95 -5.14 12.91
N ALA A 204 -3.07 -6.07 12.60
CA ALA A 204 -3.41 -7.49 12.51
C ALA A 204 -2.57 -8.29 13.50
N SER A 205 -3.20 -9.27 14.15
CA SER A 205 -2.59 -10.32 14.95
C SER A 205 -2.76 -11.68 14.26
N PRO A 206 -2.15 -12.77 14.74
CA PRO A 206 -2.38 -14.10 14.19
C PRO A 206 -3.84 -14.58 14.18
N TRP A 207 -4.72 -13.95 14.95
CA TRP A 207 -6.11 -14.42 15.17
C TRP A 207 -7.18 -13.43 14.72
N SER A 208 -6.90 -12.15 14.80
CA SER A 208 -7.88 -11.08 14.61
C SER A 208 -7.20 -9.79 14.15
N GLY A 209 -7.98 -8.76 13.83
CA GLY A 209 -7.46 -7.46 13.45
C GLY A 209 -8.31 -6.31 13.96
N ALA A 210 -7.81 -5.12 13.83
CA ALA A 210 -8.51 -3.88 14.11
C ALA A 210 -8.15 -2.80 13.09
N ILE A 211 -9.11 -1.91 12.81
CA ILE A 211 -8.89 -0.66 12.10
C ILE A 211 -9.23 0.47 13.07
N VAL A 212 -8.24 1.32 13.33
CA VAL A 212 -8.39 2.52 14.17
C VAL A 212 -8.55 3.71 13.25
N GLU A 213 -9.75 4.26 13.13
CA GLU A 213 -9.97 5.56 12.50
C GLU A 213 -9.79 6.65 13.53
N ALA A 214 -8.86 7.57 13.34
CA ALA A 214 -8.64 8.63 14.32
C ALA A 214 -8.11 9.95 13.73
N ASP A 215 -8.35 11.02 14.48
CA ASP A 215 -7.67 12.31 14.41
C ASP A 215 -7.05 12.62 15.78
N ALA A 216 -6.55 13.84 16.00
CA ALA A 216 -5.92 14.18 17.28
C ALA A 216 -6.88 14.17 18.49
N TYR A 217 -8.20 14.13 18.30
CA TYR A 217 -9.19 14.32 19.38
C TYR A 217 -10.28 13.27 19.41
N SER A 218 -10.37 12.45 18.37
CA SER A 218 -11.42 11.45 18.26
C SER A 218 -10.89 10.19 17.62
N TYR A 219 -11.40 9.06 18.07
CA TYR A 219 -11.11 7.77 17.47
C TYR A 219 -12.35 6.88 17.43
N ARG A 220 -12.32 5.90 16.54
CA ARG A 220 -13.25 4.77 16.48
C ARG A 220 -12.44 3.52 16.12
N VAL A 221 -12.84 2.40 16.67
CA VAL A 221 -12.23 1.10 16.41
C VAL A 221 -13.24 0.19 15.74
N GLN A 222 -12.84 -0.40 14.64
CA GLN A 222 -13.53 -1.50 13.97
C GLN A 222 -12.73 -2.77 14.19
N HIS A 223 -13.29 -3.73 14.93
CA HIS A 223 -12.71 -5.08 15.01
C HIS A 223 -12.93 -5.82 13.70
N VAL A 224 -11.93 -6.60 13.28
CA VAL A 224 -11.95 -7.39 12.05
C VAL A 224 -11.82 -8.86 12.42
N ASP A 225 -12.91 -9.61 12.17
CA ASP A 225 -13.00 -11.04 12.48
C ASP A 225 -12.90 -11.92 11.22
N SER A 226 -12.86 -11.32 10.04
CA SER A 226 -12.77 -12.02 8.76
C SER A 226 -11.97 -11.20 7.75
N VAL A 227 -12.62 -10.33 6.97
CA VAL A 227 -11.98 -9.51 5.94
C VAL A 227 -12.39 -8.05 6.08
N ALA A 228 -11.44 -7.15 5.87
CA ALA A 228 -11.69 -5.72 5.74
C ALA A 228 -10.81 -5.11 4.64
N VAL A 229 -11.37 -4.10 3.97
CA VAL A 229 -10.67 -3.28 2.98
C VAL A 229 -10.90 -1.82 3.33
N GLN A 230 -9.87 -1.02 3.32
CA GLN A 230 -10.01 0.43 3.49
C GLN A 230 -8.81 1.17 2.87
N SER A 231 -8.94 2.46 2.71
CA SER A 231 -7.94 3.35 2.16
C SER A 231 -8.08 4.75 2.79
N ASN A 232 -7.68 5.80 2.12
CA ASN A 232 -7.62 7.19 2.57
C ASN A 232 -9.00 7.86 2.72
N TYR A 233 -9.90 7.25 3.44
CA TYR A 233 -11.23 7.81 3.73
C TYR A 233 -11.76 7.30 5.07
N PRO A 234 -12.45 8.15 5.85
CA PRO A 234 -13.09 7.72 7.07
C PRO A 234 -14.41 7.00 6.76
N LYS A 235 -14.79 6.04 7.59
CA LYS A 235 -16.13 5.41 7.59
C LYS A 235 -16.88 5.71 8.90
N LEU A 236 -16.25 5.42 10.01
CA LEU A 236 -16.82 5.57 11.35
C LEU A 236 -16.76 7.01 11.84
N LEU A 237 -15.76 7.78 11.41
CA LEU A 237 -15.61 9.19 11.70
C LEU A 237 -16.17 10.11 10.62
N TRP A 238 -16.95 9.59 9.64
CA TRP A 238 -17.48 10.33 8.50
C TRP A 238 -18.13 11.65 8.88
N GLN A 239 -18.99 11.65 9.90
CA GLN A 239 -19.73 12.85 10.34
C GLN A 239 -18.82 13.89 11.03
N GLN A 240 -17.71 13.46 11.59
CA GLN A 240 -16.76 14.32 12.29
C GLN A 240 -15.78 14.98 11.31
N HIS A 241 -15.61 14.40 10.13
CA HIS A 241 -14.82 14.96 9.04
C HIS A 241 -15.71 15.86 8.18
N LEU A 242 -15.93 17.08 8.63
CA LEU A 242 -16.88 18.05 8.08
C LEU A 242 -16.93 18.09 6.54
N MET A 243 -15.80 17.96 5.87
CA MET A 243 -15.71 18.07 4.41
C MET A 243 -16.42 16.93 3.68
N TYR A 244 -16.46 15.71 4.24
CA TYR A 244 -17.13 14.58 3.60
C TYR A 244 -18.65 14.71 3.60
N PRO A 245 -19.35 14.93 4.76
CA PRO A 245 -20.79 15.16 4.75
C PRO A 245 -21.17 16.44 4.01
N LEU A 246 -20.33 17.48 4.03
CA LEU A 246 -20.60 18.74 3.34
C LEU A 246 -20.43 18.62 1.81
N LEU A 247 -19.38 17.98 1.31
CA LEU A 247 -19.02 18.01 -0.11
C LEU A 247 -19.35 16.72 -0.86
N VAL A 248 -19.48 15.58 -0.18
CA VAL A 248 -19.57 14.27 -0.84
C VAL A 248 -20.92 13.62 -0.65
N ALA A 249 -21.22 13.13 0.56
CA ALA A 249 -22.43 12.37 0.86
C ALA A 249 -22.79 12.48 2.33
N ARG A 250 -24.05 12.22 2.69
CA ARG A 250 -24.51 12.25 4.10
C ARG A 250 -23.76 11.23 4.96
N SER A 251 -23.46 10.06 4.42
CA SER A 251 -22.64 9.02 5.05
C SER A 251 -21.85 8.27 3.99
N PHE A 252 -20.84 7.52 4.38
CA PHE A 252 -20.02 6.71 3.49
C PHE A 252 -20.87 5.79 2.59
N ASN A 253 -21.89 5.13 3.15
CA ASN A 253 -22.74 4.16 2.47
C ASN A 253 -23.95 4.77 1.74
N THR A 254 -24.06 6.11 1.67
CA THR A 254 -25.18 6.74 0.96
C THR A 254 -25.13 6.39 -0.54
N THR A 255 -26.26 5.91 -1.07
CA THR A 255 -26.43 5.57 -2.48
C THR A 255 -27.67 6.23 -3.06
N PHE A 256 -27.68 6.43 -4.37
CA PHE A 256 -28.86 6.78 -5.15
C PHE A 256 -29.12 5.67 -6.17
N GLN A 257 -30.38 5.35 -6.40
CA GLN A 257 -30.84 4.54 -7.51
C GLN A 257 -32.19 5.07 -7.98
N GLY A 258 -32.33 5.33 -9.27
CA GLY A 258 -33.56 5.88 -9.83
C GLY A 258 -33.44 6.31 -11.28
N SER A 259 -34.57 6.78 -11.82
CA SER A 259 -34.66 7.38 -13.15
C SER A 259 -34.29 8.85 -13.10
N VAL A 260 -33.62 9.31 -14.16
CA VAL A 260 -33.16 10.69 -14.33
C VAL A 260 -33.40 11.15 -15.77
N ALA A 261 -33.47 12.46 -15.96
CA ALA A 261 -33.58 13.12 -17.26
C ALA A 261 -32.47 14.16 -17.44
N ALA A 262 -32.29 14.62 -18.68
CA ALA A 262 -31.35 15.69 -18.97
C ALA A 262 -31.69 16.96 -18.19
N GLY A 263 -30.70 17.57 -17.55
CA GLY A 263 -30.84 18.73 -16.65
C GLY A 263 -30.90 18.38 -15.17
N ASP A 264 -31.25 17.15 -14.81
CA ASP A 264 -31.34 16.71 -13.41
C ASP A 264 -30.01 16.79 -12.67
N ILE A 265 -30.11 17.01 -11.35
CA ILE A 265 -28.96 16.99 -10.46
C ILE A 265 -29.21 15.92 -9.39
N VAL A 266 -28.36 14.91 -9.38
CA VAL A 266 -28.36 13.85 -8.37
C VAL A 266 -27.34 14.17 -7.30
N ARG A 267 -27.75 14.10 -6.01
CA ARG A 267 -26.90 14.33 -4.85
C ARG A 267 -27.02 13.20 -3.84
N LEU A 268 -25.90 12.83 -3.21
CA LEU A 268 -25.89 11.89 -2.07
C LEU A 268 -26.00 12.61 -0.71
N GLY A 269 -26.23 13.91 -0.71
CA GLY A 269 -26.16 14.84 0.40
C GLY A 269 -25.00 15.81 0.21
N GLY A 270 -24.93 16.83 1.07
CA GLY A 270 -23.94 17.90 0.90
C GLY A 270 -24.16 18.75 -0.36
N LEU A 271 -23.08 19.40 -0.80
CA LEU A 271 -23.08 20.33 -1.95
C LEU A 271 -22.67 19.64 -3.27
N GLY A 272 -21.92 18.53 -3.19
CA GLY A 272 -21.48 17.77 -4.35
C GLY A 272 -22.58 16.92 -4.98
N GLY A 273 -22.32 16.44 -6.19
CA GLY A 273 -23.24 15.60 -6.94
C GLY A 273 -22.86 15.48 -8.40
N ILE A 274 -23.74 14.92 -9.21
CA ILE A 274 -23.62 14.89 -10.66
C ILE A 274 -24.79 15.65 -11.30
N ARG A 275 -24.52 16.30 -12.43
CA ARG A 275 -25.54 16.83 -13.34
C ARG A 275 -25.65 15.89 -14.52
N ILE A 276 -26.85 15.53 -14.89
CA ILE A 276 -27.16 14.83 -16.15
C ILE A 276 -27.16 15.88 -17.26
N ILE A 277 -26.26 15.73 -18.22
CA ILE A 277 -26.12 16.66 -19.34
C ILE A 277 -27.02 16.22 -20.49
N ASP A 278 -27.04 14.91 -20.76
CA ASP A 278 -27.79 14.31 -21.83
C ASP A 278 -28.13 12.85 -21.52
N THR A 279 -29.27 12.38 -22.06
CA THR A 279 -29.69 10.97 -22.04
C THR A 279 -29.95 10.55 -23.49
N GLY A 280 -28.98 9.82 -24.04
CA GLY A 280 -29.08 9.22 -25.38
C GLY A 280 -29.73 7.83 -25.34
N ASN A 281 -29.81 7.16 -26.51
CA ASN A 281 -30.42 5.82 -26.60
C ASN A 281 -29.57 4.71 -25.97
N ASP A 282 -28.25 4.89 -25.85
CA ASP A 282 -27.30 3.84 -25.41
C ASP A 282 -26.30 4.35 -24.37
N ALA A 283 -26.43 5.61 -23.93
CA ALA A 283 -25.48 6.22 -23.01
C ALA A 283 -26.04 7.45 -22.29
N VAL A 284 -25.46 7.77 -21.14
CA VAL A 284 -25.74 8.99 -20.39
C VAL A 284 -24.49 9.84 -20.31
N THR A 285 -24.64 11.14 -20.57
CA THR A 285 -23.58 12.13 -20.33
C THR A 285 -23.77 12.78 -18.98
N VAL A 286 -22.81 12.60 -18.07
CA VAL A 286 -22.84 13.16 -16.72
C VAL A 286 -21.68 14.14 -16.52
N ARG A 287 -21.85 15.08 -15.57
CA ARG A 287 -20.78 15.98 -15.12
C ARG A 287 -20.78 16.11 -13.62
N ALA A 288 -19.63 15.86 -13.00
CA ALA A 288 -19.46 16.09 -11.57
C ALA A 288 -19.56 17.57 -11.22
N MET A 289 -20.24 17.89 -10.13
CA MET A 289 -20.44 19.25 -9.64
C MET A 289 -19.37 19.62 -8.61
N PRO A 290 -18.90 20.87 -8.54
CA PRO A 290 -19.31 22.01 -9.41
C PRO A 290 -18.51 22.12 -10.72
N LEU A 291 -17.31 21.55 -10.86
CA LEU A 291 -16.33 21.88 -11.91
C LEU A 291 -15.82 20.68 -12.72
N GLY A 292 -16.50 19.53 -12.65
CA GLY A 292 -16.06 18.33 -13.38
C GLY A 292 -16.19 18.47 -14.91
N THR A 293 -15.42 17.69 -15.64
CA THR A 293 -15.57 17.51 -17.10
C THR A 293 -16.73 16.58 -17.41
N PRO A 294 -17.48 16.79 -18.51
CA PRO A 294 -18.48 15.84 -18.98
C PRO A 294 -17.88 14.46 -19.26
N ARG A 295 -18.62 13.41 -18.90
CA ARG A 295 -18.25 12.02 -19.17
C ARG A 295 -19.44 11.26 -19.72
N ILE A 296 -19.21 10.53 -20.81
CA ILE A 296 -20.18 9.63 -21.42
C ILE A 296 -20.02 8.26 -20.78
N ILE A 297 -21.13 7.70 -20.29
CA ILE A 297 -21.18 6.36 -19.68
C ILE A 297 -22.18 5.54 -20.49
N PRO A 298 -21.75 4.48 -21.18
CA PRO A 298 -22.63 3.58 -21.92
C PRO A 298 -23.60 2.85 -21.01
N GLU A 299 -24.74 2.45 -21.57
CA GLU A 299 -25.67 1.53 -20.90
C GLU A 299 -24.97 0.23 -20.49
N GLY A 300 -25.36 -0.35 -19.36
CA GLY A 300 -24.78 -1.56 -18.79
C GLY A 300 -23.37 -1.35 -18.23
N SER A 301 -22.83 -0.11 -18.25
CA SER A 301 -21.48 0.16 -17.74
C SER A 301 -21.45 1.19 -16.63
N GLY A 302 -20.34 1.20 -15.89
CA GLY A 302 -20.09 2.14 -14.82
C GLY A 302 -18.78 2.89 -15.00
N ALA A 303 -18.72 4.14 -14.51
CA ALA A 303 -17.50 4.93 -14.54
C ALA A 303 -17.43 5.95 -13.39
N PRO A 304 -16.21 6.32 -12.96
CA PRO A 304 -16.03 7.42 -12.02
C PRO A 304 -16.33 8.77 -12.66
N ALA A 305 -17.05 9.63 -11.91
CA ALA A 305 -17.36 11.01 -12.27
C ALA A 305 -17.10 11.89 -11.03
N GLY A 306 -15.93 12.50 -10.94
CA GLY A 306 -15.48 13.25 -9.76
C GLY A 306 -15.36 12.34 -8.53
N SER A 307 -16.05 12.72 -7.45
CA SER A 307 -16.10 11.93 -6.21
C SER A 307 -17.06 10.73 -6.26
N TYR A 308 -17.73 10.50 -7.38
CA TYR A 308 -18.80 9.49 -7.49
C TYR A 308 -18.43 8.41 -8.50
N TYR A 309 -19.02 7.24 -8.31
CA TYR A 309 -19.11 6.18 -9.31
C TYR A 309 -20.56 6.09 -9.76
N VAL A 310 -20.77 6.18 -11.07
CA VAL A 310 -22.11 6.16 -11.70
C VAL A 310 -22.18 4.89 -12.54
N MET A 311 -23.24 4.10 -12.33
CA MET A 311 -23.59 2.94 -13.12
C MET A 311 -24.88 3.23 -13.88
N VAL A 312 -24.87 3.09 -15.18
CA VAL A 312 -26.04 3.25 -16.04
C VAL A 312 -26.65 1.88 -16.29
N HIS A 313 -27.89 1.67 -15.85
CA HIS A 313 -28.59 0.40 -15.99
C HIS A 313 -29.40 0.32 -17.26
N ASP A 314 -30.00 1.45 -17.68
CA ASP A 314 -30.79 1.59 -18.90
C ASP A 314 -30.70 3.04 -19.37
N ALA A 315 -30.66 3.26 -20.70
CA ALA A 315 -30.61 4.59 -21.29
C ALA A 315 -31.49 4.66 -22.54
N SER A 316 -32.43 5.58 -22.53
CA SER A 316 -33.29 5.88 -23.65
C SER A 316 -33.37 7.39 -23.90
N ALA A 317 -33.81 7.78 -25.11
CA ALA A 317 -33.94 9.22 -25.43
C ALA A 317 -34.86 9.92 -24.41
N GLY A 318 -34.30 10.82 -23.65
CA GLY A 318 -35.00 11.65 -22.65
C GLY A 318 -34.97 11.12 -21.21
N THR A 319 -34.71 9.82 -20.96
CA THR A 319 -34.67 9.25 -19.61
C THR A 319 -33.61 8.15 -19.48
N ALA A 320 -33.06 7.97 -18.30
CA ALA A 320 -32.17 6.87 -17.98
C ALA A 320 -32.36 6.36 -16.55
N SER A 321 -32.10 5.09 -16.33
CA SER A 321 -32.01 4.49 -15.00
C SER A 321 -30.55 4.36 -14.59
N LEU A 322 -30.17 4.93 -13.47
CA LEU A 322 -28.81 4.84 -12.95
C LEU A 322 -28.74 4.66 -11.44
N SER A 323 -27.59 4.17 -10.99
CA SER A 323 -27.20 4.23 -9.59
C SER A 323 -25.92 5.07 -9.42
N MET A 324 -25.81 5.73 -8.27
CA MET A 324 -24.65 6.53 -7.90
C MET A 324 -24.27 6.27 -6.45
N ARG A 325 -22.97 6.16 -6.20
CA ARG A 325 -22.39 6.06 -4.86
C ARG A 325 -21.06 6.80 -4.79
N TYR A 326 -20.55 7.03 -3.57
CA TYR A 326 -19.20 7.55 -3.41
C TYR A 326 -18.18 6.61 -4.06
N LYS A 327 -17.18 7.14 -4.77
CA LYS A 327 -16.24 6.33 -5.56
C LYS A 327 -15.47 5.30 -4.72
N TYR A 328 -15.10 5.65 -3.47
CA TYR A 328 -14.42 4.71 -2.59
C TYR A 328 -15.35 3.65 -2.00
N HIS A 329 -16.63 3.96 -1.81
CA HIS A 329 -17.63 2.94 -1.48
C HIS A 329 -17.78 1.93 -2.63
N ALA A 330 -17.79 2.39 -3.88
CA ALA A 330 -17.79 1.49 -5.04
C ALA A 330 -16.51 0.66 -5.12
N TRP A 331 -15.35 1.29 -4.90
CA TRP A 331 -14.04 0.63 -4.88
C TRP A 331 -13.96 -0.46 -3.82
N GLU A 332 -14.37 -0.17 -2.59
CA GLU A 332 -14.42 -1.14 -1.49
C GLU A 332 -15.35 -2.30 -1.82
N THR A 333 -16.54 -2.01 -2.37
CA THR A 333 -17.51 -3.05 -2.76
C THR A 333 -16.91 -4.01 -3.79
N LEU A 334 -16.28 -3.50 -4.85
CA LEU A 334 -15.68 -4.33 -5.89
C LEU A 334 -14.51 -5.18 -5.37
N LEU A 335 -13.69 -4.63 -4.49
CA LEU A 335 -12.61 -5.41 -3.86
C LEU A 335 -13.17 -6.47 -2.91
N MET A 336 -14.14 -6.12 -2.08
CA MET A 336 -14.79 -7.06 -1.17
C MET A 336 -15.47 -8.21 -1.92
N GLU A 337 -16.10 -7.97 -3.05
CA GLU A 337 -16.67 -9.02 -3.91
C GLU A 337 -15.60 -10.01 -4.38
N ARG A 338 -14.44 -9.52 -4.83
CA ARG A 338 -13.31 -10.37 -5.25
C ARG A 338 -12.71 -11.16 -4.08
N ILE A 339 -12.56 -10.53 -2.93
CA ILE A 339 -11.95 -11.14 -1.74
C ILE A 339 -12.89 -12.19 -1.14
N THR A 340 -14.18 -11.88 -1.01
CA THR A 340 -15.16 -12.80 -0.46
C THR A 340 -15.39 -14.03 -1.35
N ALA A 341 -15.17 -13.93 -2.66
CA ALA A 341 -15.16 -15.08 -3.56
C ALA A 341 -14.03 -16.09 -3.22
N ARG A 342 -13.01 -15.67 -2.46
CA ARG A 342 -11.90 -16.51 -1.97
C ARG A 342 -11.96 -16.77 -0.47
N GLN A 343 -13.03 -16.34 0.21
CA GLN A 343 -13.17 -16.49 1.66
C GLN A 343 -13.00 -17.96 2.08
N ASN A 344 -12.29 -18.18 3.19
CA ASN A 344 -11.83 -19.47 3.72
C ASN A 344 -10.66 -20.12 2.95
N ASP A 345 -10.16 -19.48 1.91
CA ASP A 345 -9.07 -19.98 1.08
C ASP A 345 -8.08 -18.90 0.65
N ILE A 346 -8.11 -17.75 1.29
CA ILE A 346 -7.22 -16.61 0.97
C ILE A 346 -5.78 -17.00 1.27
N THR A 347 -4.93 -16.79 0.29
CA THR A 347 -3.49 -17.11 0.35
C THR A 347 -2.64 -15.84 0.17
N ILE A 348 -1.34 -15.96 0.41
CA ILE A 348 -0.38 -14.90 0.16
C ILE A 348 -0.33 -14.52 -1.34
N HIS A 349 -0.52 -15.48 -2.25
CA HIS A 349 -0.56 -15.22 -3.69
C HIS A 349 -1.80 -14.42 -4.12
N ASP A 350 -2.93 -14.61 -3.43
CA ASP A 350 -4.10 -13.77 -3.67
C ASP A 350 -3.77 -12.31 -3.30
N MET A 351 -3.08 -12.06 -2.18
CA MET A 351 -2.63 -10.73 -1.77
C MET A 351 -1.66 -10.11 -2.80
N PHE A 352 -0.69 -10.88 -3.33
CA PHE A 352 0.19 -10.43 -4.42
C PHE A 352 -0.62 -10.02 -5.64
N THR A 353 -1.58 -10.84 -6.04
CA THR A 353 -2.46 -10.58 -7.20
C THR A 353 -3.30 -9.33 -6.98
N TRP A 354 -3.92 -9.18 -5.81
CA TRP A 354 -4.75 -8.01 -5.50
C TRP A 354 -3.93 -6.73 -5.42
N SER A 355 -2.69 -6.78 -4.90
CA SER A 355 -1.80 -5.61 -4.87
C SER A 355 -1.50 -5.04 -6.26
N ARG A 356 -1.60 -5.85 -7.30
CA ARG A 356 -1.30 -5.52 -8.70
C ARG A 356 -2.51 -5.10 -9.52
N LEU A 357 -3.71 -5.03 -8.93
CA LEU A 357 -4.90 -4.56 -9.64
C LEU A 357 -4.76 -3.10 -10.07
N HIS A 358 -5.03 -2.81 -11.33
CA HIS A 358 -5.02 -1.48 -11.93
C HIS A 358 -6.43 -0.91 -12.09
N ALA A 359 -6.54 0.34 -12.48
CA ALA A 359 -7.84 0.99 -12.69
C ALA A 359 -8.70 0.27 -13.74
N GLY A 360 -8.09 -0.35 -14.75
CA GLY A 360 -8.80 -1.18 -15.75
C GLY A 360 -9.51 -2.38 -15.14
N ASP A 361 -8.90 -3.01 -14.14
CA ASP A 361 -9.44 -4.18 -13.44
C ASP A 361 -10.59 -3.81 -12.48
N LEU A 362 -10.71 -2.53 -12.13
CA LEU A 362 -11.66 -1.97 -11.17
C LEU A 362 -12.62 -0.97 -11.83
N HIS A 363 -12.99 -1.20 -13.08
CA HIS A 363 -13.97 -0.40 -13.83
C HIS A 363 -13.66 1.10 -13.85
N GLY A 364 -12.38 1.47 -13.97
CA GLY A 364 -11.90 2.84 -13.98
C GLY A 364 -11.83 3.51 -12.60
N LEU A 365 -12.15 2.79 -11.52
CA LEU A 365 -11.82 3.21 -10.16
C LEU A 365 -10.31 3.06 -9.92
N ARG A 366 -9.84 3.62 -8.79
CA ARG A 366 -8.41 3.57 -8.48
C ARG A 366 -7.89 2.12 -8.38
N GLY A 367 -6.71 1.88 -8.95
CA GLY A 367 -6.01 0.60 -8.80
C GLY A 367 -5.41 0.43 -7.40
N MET A 368 -5.07 -0.79 -7.06
CA MET A 368 -4.16 -1.07 -5.95
C MET A 368 -2.73 -0.65 -6.31
N CYS A 369 -2.33 -0.82 -7.57
CA CYS A 369 -1.06 -0.36 -8.13
C CYS A 369 -1.28 0.87 -9.00
N GLN A 370 -0.58 1.97 -8.71
CA GLN A 370 -0.75 3.26 -9.42
C GLN A 370 0.56 4.03 -9.60
N GLY A 371 1.43 4.06 -8.59
CA GLY A 371 2.59 4.94 -8.55
C GLY A 371 3.94 4.27 -8.78
N GLY A 372 4.92 5.02 -9.28
CA GLY A 372 6.28 4.52 -9.53
C GLY A 372 7.16 4.43 -8.28
N TYR A 373 6.71 4.99 -7.15
CA TYR A 373 7.40 4.92 -5.85
C TYR A 373 6.63 4.08 -4.82
N GLU A 374 5.49 3.52 -5.19
CA GLU A 374 4.75 2.60 -4.33
C GLU A 374 5.61 1.39 -3.97
N ALA A 375 5.43 0.91 -2.75
CA ALA A 375 5.89 -0.39 -2.30
C ALA A 375 4.71 -1.17 -1.72
N ALA A 376 4.78 -2.48 -1.80
CA ALA A 376 3.77 -3.34 -1.19
C ALA A 376 4.42 -4.36 -0.25
N THR A 377 3.75 -4.60 0.87
CA THR A 377 4.14 -5.64 1.83
C THR A 377 2.91 -6.47 2.18
N VAL A 378 3.08 -7.78 2.14
CA VAL A 378 2.10 -8.74 2.64
C VAL A 378 2.66 -9.35 3.92
N TYR A 379 2.01 -9.11 5.03
CA TYR A 379 2.33 -9.73 6.32
C TYR A 379 1.57 -11.03 6.45
N ARG A 380 2.27 -12.08 6.89
CA ARG A 380 1.71 -13.38 7.20
C ARG A 380 2.00 -13.71 8.65
N LEU A 381 0.98 -13.66 9.48
CA LEU A 381 1.06 -13.77 10.93
C LEU A 381 0.68 -15.18 11.36
N GLN A 382 1.65 -15.92 11.84
CA GLN A 382 1.50 -17.33 12.21
C GLN A 382 0.98 -17.49 13.63
N GLN A 383 0.02 -18.41 13.84
CA GLN A 383 -0.52 -18.71 15.17
C GLN A 383 0.47 -19.51 16.03
N ARG A 384 1.36 -20.31 15.41
CA ARG A 384 2.39 -21.05 16.10
C ARG A 384 3.72 -20.32 16.02
N HIS A 385 4.36 -20.10 17.17
CA HIS A 385 5.64 -19.39 17.27
C HIS A 385 5.66 -18.04 16.52
N PRO A 386 4.70 -17.13 16.78
CA PRO A 386 4.57 -15.89 16.00
C PRO A 386 5.85 -15.07 15.98
N ALA A 387 6.61 -15.03 17.07
CA ALA A 387 7.88 -14.32 17.21
C ALA A 387 9.02 -14.86 16.30
N THR A 388 8.85 -16.04 15.70
CA THR A 388 9.84 -16.63 14.79
C THR A 388 9.27 -16.86 13.39
N MET A 389 8.01 -17.31 13.34
CA MET A 389 7.39 -17.82 12.12
C MET A 389 6.57 -16.78 11.36
N SER A 390 6.24 -15.63 11.98
CA SER A 390 5.59 -14.54 11.24
C SER A 390 6.58 -13.91 10.27
N SER A 391 6.10 -13.58 9.08
CA SER A 391 6.92 -13.06 7.99
C SER A 391 6.24 -11.92 7.27
N LEU A 392 7.02 -11.10 6.64
CA LEU A 392 6.57 -10.16 5.63
C LEU A 392 7.09 -10.59 4.24
N TRP A 393 6.33 -10.27 3.21
CA TRP A 393 6.71 -10.41 1.82
C TRP A 393 6.71 -9.03 1.19
N TYR A 394 7.87 -8.57 0.80
CA TYR A 394 8.11 -7.21 0.36
C TYR A 394 8.37 -7.13 -1.13
N ALA A 395 7.69 -6.22 -1.81
CA ALA A 395 8.01 -5.80 -3.17
C ALA A 395 8.28 -4.29 -3.19
N PRO A 396 9.49 -3.84 -3.55
CA PRO A 396 9.81 -2.42 -3.65
C PRO A 396 8.96 -1.66 -4.69
N ASN A 397 8.33 -2.39 -5.61
CA ASN A 397 7.19 -1.97 -6.41
C ASN A 397 6.43 -3.22 -6.86
N GLN A 398 5.14 -3.32 -6.53
CA GLN A 398 4.36 -4.54 -6.75
C GLN A 398 4.22 -4.96 -8.23
N CYS A 399 4.30 -4.02 -9.19
CA CYS A 399 4.20 -4.32 -10.62
C CYS A 399 5.52 -4.73 -11.28
N SER A 400 6.62 -4.22 -10.77
CA SER A 400 7.94 -4.35 -11.41
C SER A 400 8.99 -5.03 -10.54
N ALA A 401 8.60 -5.50 -9.35
CA ALA A 401 9.45 -6.28 -8.46
C ALA A 401 8.80 -7.63 -8.10
N ILE A 402 9.65 -8.56 -7.74
CA ILE A 402 9.28 -9.86 -7.18
C ILE A 402 9.09 -9.69 -5.68
N TYR A 403 8.06 -10.31 -5.11
CA TYR A 403 7.89 -10.39 -3.66
C TYR A 403 8.95 -11.30 -3.04
N VAL A 404 9.63 -10.79 -2.02
CA VAL A 404 10.67 -11.52 -1.28
C VAL A 404 10.29 -11.66 0.19
N PRO A 405 10.55 -12.82 0.81
CA PRO A 405 10.24 -13.07 2.22
C PRO A 405 11.29 -12.43 3.16
N VAL A 406 10.84 -12.09 4.37
CA VAL A 406 11.66 -11.80 5.54
C VAL A 406 10.90 -12.29 6.78
N HIS A 407 11.43 -13.24 7.51
CA HIS A 407 10.86 -13.63 8.80
C HIS A 407 11.24 -12.63 9.90
N ILE A 408 10.33 -12.42 10.86
CA ILE A 408 10.58 -11.43 11.93
C ILE A 408 11.84 -11.76 12.75
N ALA A 409 12.21 -13.02 12.84
CA ALA A 409 13.39 -13.47 13.59
C ALA A 409 14.69 -13.47 12.76
N ASP A 410 14.64 -13.15 11.47
CA ASP A 410 15.85 -13.17 10.62
C ASP A 410 16.95 -12.31 11.21
N ARG A 411 18.17 -12.82 11.18
CA ARG A 411 19.34 -12.13 11.72
C ARG A 411 19.79 -11.00 10.80
N ASP A 412 19.52 -11.13 9.51
CA ASP A 412 20.01 -10.22 8.49
C ASP A 412 19.06 -10.16 7.29
N ILE A 413 19.12 -9.07 6.54
CA ILE A 413 18.40 -8.83 5.30
C ILE A 413 19.46 -8.57 4.21
N TYR A 414 19.24 -9.02 3.00
CA TYR A 414 20.17 -8.78 1.90
C TYR A 414 20.26 -7.28 1.59
N ASP A 415 21.47 -6.70 1.77
CA ASP A 415 21.79 -5.26 1.69
C ASP A 415 21.05 -4.45 0.61
N PRO A 416 20.87 -4.93 -0.64
CA PRO A 416 20.15 -4.18 -1.67
C PRO A 416 18.71 -3.81 -1.33
N TYR A 417 18.07 -4.54 -0.42
CA TYR A 417 16.72 -4.21 0.06
C TYR A 417 16.73 -3.18 1.20
N GLU A 418 17.84 -3.02 1.90
CA GLU A 418 18.04 -2.01 2.94
C GLU A 418 18.62 -0.70 2.39
N THR A 419 19.41 -0.78 1.30
CA THR A 419 20.05 0.40 0.69
C THR A 419 19.22 1.07 -0.42
N GLY A 420 18.13 0.41 -0.87
CA GLY A 420 17.26 0.89 -1.93
C GLY A 420 17.70 0.52 -3.36
N GLU A 421 18.72 -0.32 -3.51
CA GLU A 421 19.14 -0.81 -4.84
C GLU A 421 18.03 -1.63 -5.50
N ALA A 422 17.36 -2.51 -4.75
CA ALA A 422 16.25 -3.30 -5.26
C ALA A 422 15.12 -2.41 -5.78
N HIS A 423 14.78 -1.32 -5.06
CA HIS A 423 13.78 -0.35 -5.51
C HIS A 423 14.25 0.40 -6.77
N ARG A 424 15.52 0.77 -6.85
CA ARG A 424 16.10 1.41 -8.04
C ARG A 424 15.96 0.52 -9.28
N VAL A 425 16.25 -0.78 -9.16
CA VAL A 425 16.09 -1.77 -10.24
C VAL A 425 14.61 -1.88 -10.63
N ALA A 426 13.71 -2.03 -9.66
CA ALA A 426 12.27 -2.10 -9.89
C ALA A 426 11.74 -0.88 -10.66
N ARG A 427 12.16 0.33 -10.30
CA ARG A 427 11.78 1.57 -11.02
C ARG A 427 12.27 1.59 -12.46
N GLN A 428 13.51 1.17 -12.70
CA GLN A 428 14.03 1.08 -14.07
C GLN A 428 13.24 0.07 -14.91
N LEU A 429 12.86 -1.05 -14.33
CA LEU A 429 11.98 -2.04 -14.97
C LEU A 429 10.59 -1.46 -15.26
N LEU A 430 9.99 -0.76 -14.31
CA LEU A 430 8.70 -0.10 -14.51
C LEU A 430 8.74 0.92 -15.66
N GLN A 431 9.82 1.69 -15.77
CA GLN A 431 10.02 2.65 -16.87
C GLN A 431 10.16 1.96 -18.23
N ARG A 432 10.72 0.74 -18.27
CA ARG A 432 10.96 -0.01 -19.51
C ARG A 432 9.76 -0.81 -19.98
N TYR A 433 9.09 -1.50 -19.07
CA TYR A 433 8.02 -2.44 -19.38
C TYR A 433 6.62 -1.87 -19.11
N GLY A 434 6.51 -0.82 -18.29
CA GLY A 434 5.23 -0.28 -17.84
C GLY A 434 4.55 -1.15 -16.80
N HIS A 435 3.34 -0.74 -16.41
CA HIS A 435 2.53 -1.47 -15.43
C HIS A 435 1.94 -2.76 -16.02
N GLY A 436 1.99 -3.84 -15.28
CA GLY A 436 1.31 -5.09 -15.57
C GLY A 436 2.10 -6.12 -16.39
N ASN A 437 3.04 -5.70 -17.23
CA ASN A 437 3.74 -6.63 -18.13
C ASN A 437 4.66 -7.62 -17.41
N LEU A 438 5.38 -7.17 -16.38
CA LEU A 438 6.32 -8.02 -15.62
C LEU A 438 5.64 -8.92 -14.59
N SER A 439 4.48 -8.54 -14.07
CA SER A 439 3.81 -9.28 -13.01
C SER A 439 3.45 -10.72 -13.41
N GLN A 440 3.14 -10.96 -14.68
CA GLN A 440 2.89 -12.30 -15.20
C GLN A 440 4.16 -13.14 -15.27
N MET A 441 5.29 -12.52 -15.61
CA MET A 441 6.60 -13.17 -15.66
C MET A 441 7.13 -13.54 -14.26
N TYR A 442 6.70 -12.82 -13.23
CA TYR A 442 7.11 -13.06 -11.85
C TYR A 442 6.31 -14.15 -11.12
N ALA A 443 5.18 -14.58 -11.67
CA ALA A 443 4.33 -15.60 -11.05
C ALA A 443 5.08 -16.93 -10.82
N GLY A 444 5.88 -17.37 -11.79
CA GLY A 444 6.71 -18.60 -11.66
C GLY A 444 7.75 -18.50 -10.54
N PRO A 445 8.65 -17.50 -10.55
CA PRO A 445 9.58 -17.24 -9.44
C PRO A 445 8.89 -17.17 -8.08
N GLU A 446 7.83 -16.37 -7.93
CA GLU A 446 7.11 -16.19 -6.67
C GLU A 446 6.49 -17.49 -6.15
N GLN A 447 5.92 -18.31 -7.04
CA GLN A 447 5.41 -19.63 -6.68
C GLN A 447 6.52 -20.56 -6.17
N ARG A 448 7.68 -20.58 -6.86
CA ARG A 448 8.84 -21.36 -6.44
C ARG A 448 9.35 -20.90 -5.08
N TYR A 449 9.47 -19.58 -4.86
CA TYR A 449 9.94 -19.02 -3.59
C TYR A 449 8.98 -19.33 -2.44
N ALA A 450 7.68 -19.19 -2.64
CA ALA A 450 6.69 -19.57 -1.64
C ALA A 450 6.78 -21.06 -1.27
N GLY A 451 7.04 -21.94 -2.24
CA GLY A 451 7.28 -23.37 -2.00
C GLY A 451 8.54 -23.62 -1.16
N ARG A 452 9.64 -22.90 -1.43
CA ARG A 452 10.89 -23.00 -0.65
C ARG A 452 10.69 -22.50 0.78
N VAL A 453 10.05 -21.35 0.97
CA VAL A 453 9.73 -20.81 2.30
C VAL A 453 8.86 -21.81 3.07
N GLN A 454 7.80 -22.33 2.47
CA GLN A 454 6.95 -23.31 3.12
C GLN A 454 7.70 -24.58 3.55
N ALA A 455 8.68 -25.03 2.75
CA ALA A 455 9.53 -26.17 3.11
C ALA A 455 10.47 -25.83 4.28
N ALA A 456 11.09 -24.66 4.27
CA ALA A 456 11.93 -24.17 5.37
C ALA A 456 11.14 -23.99 6.66
N GLU A 457 9.96 -23.38 6.59
CA GLU A 457 9.05 -23.20 7.74
C GLU A 457 8.64 -24.53 8.38
N ARG A 458 8.31 -25.57 7.59
CA ARG A 458 8.01 -26.89 8.18
C ARG A 458 9.19 -27.47 8.95
N ARG A 459 10.43 -27.27 8.45
CA ARG A 459 11.66 -27.71 9.14
C ARG A 459 11.93 -26.85 10.37
N ALA A 460 11.76 -25.52 10.27
CA ALA A 460 11.92 -24.60 11.38
C ALA A 460 10.95 -24.90 12.52
N LEU A 461 9.67 -25.18 12.21
CA LEU A 461 8.69 -25.62 13.22
C LEU A 461 9.14 -26.89 13.94
N HIS A 462 9.68 -27.87 13.22
CA HIS A 462 10.21 -29.08 13.85
C HIS A 462 11.40 -28.78 14.78
N LEU A 463 12.30 -27.90 14.37
CA LEU A 463 13.42 -27.45 15.21
C LEU A 463 12.94 -26.71 16.46
N LEU A 464 11.95 -25.83 16.32
CA LEU A 464 11.33 -25.13 17.46
C LEU A 464 10.67 -26.10 18.45
N ASP A 465 9.94 -27.11 17.94
CA ASP A 465 9.31 -28.16 18.76
C ASP A 465 10.38 -29.02 19.51
N MET A 466 11.59 -29.15 18.94
CA MET A 466 12.74 -29.82 19.59
C MET A 466 13.53 -28.91 20.55
N GLY A 467 13.14 -27.63 20.71
CA GLY A 467 13.85 -26.68 21.56
C GLY A 467 15.14 -26.13 20.93
N GLN A 468 15.24 -26.09 19.61
CA GLN A 468 16.40 -25.60 18.84
C GLN A 468 16.06 -24.28 18.10
N PRO A 469 15.68 -23.20 18.80
CA PRO A 469 15.24 -21.95 18.16
C PRO A 469 16.36 -21.29 17.35
N GLY A 470 17.63 -21.40 17.76
CA GLY A 470 18.76 -20.82 17.03
C GLY A 470 18.93 -21.43 15.64
N GLU A 471 18.80 -22.76 15.52
CA GLU A 471 18.91 -23.46 14.23
C GLU A 471 17.69 -23.16 13.33
N ALA A 472 16.51 -23.00 13.91
CA ALA A 472 15.31 -22.60 13.19
C ALA A 472 15.48 -21.20 12.57
N VAL A 473 15.98 -20.24 13.34
CA VAL A 473 16.25 -18.87 12.88
C VAL A 473 17.32 -18.87 11.79
N ASP A 474 18.43 -19.59 11.96
CA ASP A 474 19.48 -19.69 10.96
C ASP A 474 18.99 -20.26 9.63
N LEU A 475 18.13 -21.29 9.69
CA LEU A 475 17.51 -21.88 8.50
C LEU A 475 16.60 -20.89 7.76
N LEU A 476 15.77 -20.15 8.49
CA LEU A 476 14.87 -19.15 7.89
C LEU A 476 15.67 -17.99 7.28
N THR A 477 16.59 -17.41 8.05
CA THR A 477 17.46 -16.31 7.57
C THR A 477 18.20 -16.70 6.28
N LEU A 478 18.82 -17.89 6.25
CA LEU A 478 19.54 -18.35 5.05
C LEU A 478 18.59 -18.48 3.85
N THR A 479 17.43 -19.10 4.06
CA THR A 479 16.43 -19.30 3.00
C THR A 479 15.93 -17.97 2.43
N ASP A 480 15.62 -17.00 3.30
CA ASP A 480 15.12 -15.70 2.89
C ASP A 480 16.17 -14.87 2.16
N MET A 481 17.42 -14.84 2.65
CA MET A 481 18.52 -14.16 1.98
C MET A 481 18.82 -14.76 0.60
N GLU A 482 18.83 -16.09 0.45
CA GLU A 482 19.00 -16.74 -0.86
C GLU A 482 17.89 -16.33 -1.83
N ILE A 483 16.63 -16.29 -1.38
CA ILE A 483 15.49 -15.87 -2.21
C ILE A 483 15.63 -14.40 -2.59
N GLN A 484 16.01 -13.53 -1.67
CA GLN A 484 16.24 -12.10 -1.93
C GLN A 484 17.34 -11.90 -2.99
N MET A 485 18.44 -12.62 -2.88
CA MET A 485 19.53 -12.60 -3.88
C MET A 485 19.05 -13.06 -5.26
N GLU A 486 18.33 -14.18 -5.32
CA GLU A 486 17.79 -14.71 -6.57
C GLU A 486 16.78 -13.75 -7.20
N ALA A 487 15.84 -13.22 -6.42
CA ALA A 487 14.82 -12.30 -6.91
C ALA A 487 15.44 -11.03 -7.53
N LEU A 488 16.46 -10.46 -6.86
CA LEU A 488 17.18 -9.32 -7.43
C LEU A 488 17.93 -9.71 -8.72
N ALA A 489 18.53 -10.89 -8.77
CA ALA A 489 19.20 -11.37 -9.98
C ALA A 489 18.22 -11.55 -11.15
N VAL A 490 17.01 -12.06 -10.89
CA VAL A 490 15.94 -12.15 -11.91
C VAL A 490 15.54 -10.77 -12.39
N MET A 491 15.32 -9.83 -11.48
CA MET A 491 14.97 -8.45 -11.84
C MET A 491 16.09 -7.80 -12.70
N GLN A 492 17.34 -7.96 -12.32
CA GLN A 492 18.49 -7.47 -13.07
C GLN A 492 18.64 -8.17 -14.44
N LEU A 493 18.29 -9.45 -14.52
CA LEU A 493 18.25 -10.20 -15.77
C LEU A 493 17.27 -9.56 -16.77
N TRP A 494 16.02 -9.33 -16.35
CA TRP A 494 15.01 -8.64 -17.16
C TRP A 494 15.45 -7.22 -17.54
N LEU A 495 16.06 -6.49 -16.62
CA LEU A 495 16.57 -5.15 -16.91
C LEU A 495 17.66 -5.19 -17.99
N ASN A 496 18.60 -6.15 -17.93
CA ASN A 496 19.63 -6.30 -18.95
C ASN A 496 19.05 -6.72 -20.31
N LEU A 497 18.05 -7.61 -20.34
CA LEU A 497 17.33 -7.96 -21.57
C LEU A 497 16.71 -6.73 -22.24
N SER A 498 16.09 -5.83 -21.48
CA SER A 498 15.45 -4.63 -22.00
C SER A 498 16.39 -3.64 -22.73
N TYR A 499 17.70 -3.83 -22.59
CA TYR A 499 18.72 -3.03 -23.27
C TYR A 499 19.35 -3.72 -24.48
N LEU A 500 18.96 -4.96 -24.78
CA LEU A 500 19.42 -5.67 -25.99
C LEU A 500 18.63 -5.20 -27.22
N PRO A 501 19.20 -5.32 -28.43
CA PRO A 501 18.42 -5.19 -29.67
C PRO A 501 17.23 -6.15 -29.68
N GLY A 502 16.10 -5.71 -30.25
CA GLY A 502 14.84 -6.44 -30.18
C GLY A 502 14.93 -7.90 -30.66
N GLU A 503 15.70 -8.18 -31.74
CA GLU A 503 15.92 -9.52 -32.27
C GLU A 503 16.68 -10.45 -31.27
N VAL A 504 17.64 -9.89 -30.53
CA VAL A 504 18.44 -10.63 -29.55
C VAL A 504 17.61 -10.86 -28.28
N ALA A 505 16.87 -9.86 -27.83
CA ALA A 505 15.97 -9.97 -26.69
C ALA A 505 14.85 -11.00 -26.96
N ALA A 506 14.17 -10.90 -28.11
CA ALA A 506 13.09 -11.81 -28.50
C ALA A 506 13.51 -13.28 -28.60
N ALA A 507 14.80 -13.56 -28.88
CA ALA A 507 15.31 -14.91 -28.92
C ALA A 507 15.68 -15.47 -27.53
N LEU A 508 15.95 -14.59 -26.53
CA LEU A 508 16.30 -14.99 -25.16
C LEU A 508 15.10 -15.02 -24.22
N GLU A 509 14.13 -14.18 -24.43
CA GLU A 509 12.98 -13.98 -23.53
C GLU A 509 12.19 -15.27 -23.27
N PRO A 510 11.81 -16.08 -24.30
CA PRO A 510 11.11 -17.35 -24.08
C PRO A 510 11.90 -18.31 -23.20
N GLU A 511 13.18 -18.50 -23.48
CA GLU A 511 14.05 -19.43 -22.74
C GLU A 511 14.21 -19.03 -21.27
N ILE A 512 14.17 -17.72 -20.99
CA ILE A 512 14.23 -17.22 -19.61
C ILE A 512 12.88 -17.42 -18.90
N VAL A 513 11.76 -17.27 -19.59
CA VAL A 513 10.42 -17.59 -19.04
C VAL A 513 10.33 -19.08 -18.73
N ASP A 514 10.84 -19.93 -19.62
CA ASP A 514 10.75 -21.39 -19.51
C ASP A 514 11.53 -21.94 -18.28
N ILE A 515 12.56 -21.25 -17.81
CA ILE A 515 13.28 -21.61 -16.56
C ILE A 515 12.28 -21.83 -15.39
N TRP A 516 11.20 -21.07 -15.35
CA TRP A 516 10.24 -21.08 -14.24
C TRP A 516 9.02 -21.96 -14.48
N THR A 517 8.79 -22.37 -15.74
CA THR A 517 7.57 -23.09 -16.15
C THR A 517 7.78 -24.59 -16.35
N HIS A 518 9.04 -25.02 -16.52
CA HIS A 518 9.40 -26.41 -16.82
C HIS A 518 10.43 -26.98 -15.83
N ASN A 519 11.40 -27.72 -16.31
CA ASN A 519 12.48 -28.26 -15.49
C ASN A 519 13.55 -27.19 -15.25
N TYR A 520 13.52 -26.58 -14.09
CA TYR A 520 14.39 -25.45 -13.72
C TYR A 520 15.88 -25.68 -14.06
N SER A 521 16.44 -26.81 -13.68
CA SER A 521 17.88 -27.06 -13.89
C SER A 521 18.23 -27.29 -15.36
N GLN A 522 17.34 -27.92 -16.11
CA GLN A 522 17.51 -28.17 -17.54
C GLN A 522 17.41 -26.86 -18.31
N GLU A 523 16.30 -26.13 -18.12
CA GLU A 523 16.03 -24.86 -18.82
C GLU A 523 17.09 -23.79 -18.51
N LEU A 524 17.54 -23.71 -17.25
CA LEU A 524 18.64 -22.83 -16.88
C LEU A 524 19.93 -23.17 -17.61
N SER A 525 20.22 -24.48 -17.83
CA SER A 525 21.39 -24.93 -18.58
C SER A 525 21.27 -24.61 -20.08
N GLU A 526 20.04 -24.65 -20.62
CA GLU A 526 19.76 -24.30 -22.02
C GLU A 526 19.86 -22.80 -22.24
N ALA A 527 19.27 -21.99 -21.36
CA ALA A 527 19.42 -20.53 -21.40
C ALA A 527 20.91 -20.11 -21.36
N ARG A 528 21.72 -20.72 -20.51
CA ARG A 528 23.19 -20.46 -20.46
C ARG A 528 23.89 -20.79 -21.77
N ARG A 529 23.57 -21.94 -22.41
CA ARG A 529 24.14 -22.31 -23.71
C ARG A 529 23.74 -21.32 -24.79
N LEU A 530 22.49 -20.90 -24.82
CA LEU A 530 21.98 -19.93 -25.78
C LEU A 530 22.72 -18.58 -25.65
N VAL A 531 22.87 -18.07 -24.41
CA VAL A 531 23.61 -16.82 -24.15
C VAL A 531 25.06 -16.92 -24.57
N ALA A 532 25.73 -18.05 -24.34
CA ALA A 532 27.10 -18.28 -24.78
C ALA A 532 27.23 -18.22 -26.33
N GLY A 533 26.31 -18.86 -27.05
CA GLY A 533 26.28 -18.79 -28.51
C GLY A 533 25.93 -17.39 -29.05
N MET A 534 25.15 -16.60 -28.32
CA MET A 534 24.86 -15.22 -28.70
C MET A 534 26.05 -14.27 -28.50
N LEU A 535 26.90 -14.51 -27.49
CA LEU A 535 28.13 -13.74 -27.27
C LEU A 535 29.05 -13.76 -28.49
N GLU A 536 29.14 -14.91 -29.17
CA GLU A 536 29.95 -15.05 -30.38
C GLU A 536 29.32 -14.31 -31.58
N ARG A 537 27.99 -14.38 -31.72
CA ARG A 537 27.27 -13.82 -32.87
C ARG A 537 27.00 -12.30 -32.77
N HIS A 538 26.96 -11.76 -31.56
CA HIS A 538 26.60 -10.36 -31.30
C HIS A 538 27.65 -9.63 -30.44
N PRO A 539 28.87 -9.42 -30.95
CA PRO A 539 29.96 -8.80 -30.17
C PRO A 539 29.64 -7.38 -29.71
N GLY A 540 28.79 -6.66 -30.43
CA GLY A 540 28.30 -5.32 -30.02
C GLY A 540 27.45 -5.31 -28.73
N CYS A 541 26.90 -6.46 -28.34
CA CYS A 541 26.08 -6.63 -27.13
C CYS A 541 26.84 -7.38 -26.01
N ALA A 542 28.11 -7.67 -26.20
CA ALA A 542 28.90 -8.58 -25.34
C ALA A 542 28.83 -8.19 -23.84
N ALA A 543 28.87 -6.90 -23.51
CA ALA A 543 28.82 -6.46 -22.11
C ALA A 543 27.50 -6.88 -21.43
N ARG A 544 26.38 -6.68 -22.10
CA ARG A 544 25.04 -7.05 -21.59
C ARG A 544 24.84 -8.56 -21.55
N LEU A 545 25.26 -9.28 -22.59
CA LEU A 545 25.17 -10.74 -22.64
C LEU A 545 26.03 -11.40 -21.53
N ARG A 546 27.21 -10.85 -21.22
CA ARG A 546 28.04 -11.31 -20.08
C ARG A 546 27.37 -11.06 -18.75
N ALA A 547 26.69 -9.89 -18.58
CA ALA A 547 25.92 -9.63 -17.38
C ALA A 547 24.77 -10.64 -17.22
N ILE A 548 24.03 -10.92 -18.27
CA ILE A 548 22.97 -11.96 -18.29
C ILE A 548 23.56 -13.33 -17.96
N GLN A 549 24.69 -13.71 -18.54
CA GLN A 549 25.36 -14.97 -18.26
C GLN A 549 25.77 -15.09 -16.79
N ALA A 550 26.32 -14.05 -16.19
CA ALA A 550 26.67 -14.01 -14.78
C ALA A 550 25.42 -14.17 -13.87
N LEU A 551 24.32 -13.50 -14.19
CA LEU A 551 23.07 -13.63 -13.44
C LEU A 551 22.47 -15.04 -13.53
N LEU A 552 22.49 -15.67 -14.72
CA LEU A 552 22.10 -17.06 -14.87
C LEU A 552 22.99 -18.02 -14.05
N HIS A 553 24.27 -17.70 -13.81
CA HIS A 553 25.11 -18.46 -12.92
C HIS A 553 24.74 -18.28 -11.44
N VAL A 554 24.35 -17.09 -11.02
CA VAL A 554 23.81 -16.87 -9.66
C VAL A 554 22.59 -17.75 -9.43
N LEU A 555 21.62 -17.72 -10.34
CA LEU A 555 20.41 -18.54 -10.25
C LEU A 555 20.69 -20.05 -10.17
N GLY A 556 21.80 -20.53 -10.69
CA GLY A 556 22.16 -21.95 -10.64
C GLY A 556 22.95 -22.39 -9.42
N ARG A 557 23.29 -21.49 -8.51
CA ARG A 557 23.96 -21.85 -7.24
C ARG A 557 22.98 -22.18 -6.14
N SER A 558 21.76 -21.68 -6.28
CA SER A 558 20.67 -21.75 -5.30
C SER A 558 19.65 -22.86 -5.63
N GLY A 559 19.86 -23.66 -6.65
CA GLY A 559 19.05 -24.80 -7.08
C GLY A 559 19.67 -26.16 -6.69
#